data_974dbf98ed6b0db4feaed89909db8478
#
_entry.id   974dbf98ed6b0db4feaed89909db8478
#
_cell.length_a   1.000
_cell.length_b   1.000
_cell.length_c   1.000
_cell.angle_alpha   90.00
_cell.angle_beta   90.00
_cell.angle_gamma   90.00
#
_symmetry.space_group_name_H-M   'P 1'
#
loop_
_entity.id
_entity.type
_entity.pdbx_description
1 polymer ?
#
loop_
_entity_poly.entity_id
_entity_poly.type
_entity_poly.pdbx_seq_one_letter_code
_entity_poly.pdbx_strand_id
1 'polypeptide(L)'
;MLGRIREWRIDRMTDRVARRPHGRAARQTYAAEDVHSFAWEPVLEALALTAGDTLLDVGCGGGVFLRRALETGCTAVGLDHSREMVRLARKTTEGRARVVLGSADRLPFGDGEFTVVCSIVAFFFFPDPVAALREFRRVLQPERGRVAIYTTAPEMKGTPAAPYPLATRGHFYEDDELAEFPRATGFREGHVLRPGPGAQLLVARP
;
A
#
# COMPACT_ATOMS: atom_id res chain seq x y z
N MET A 1 17.39 -23.51 22.94
CA MET A 1 17.62 -23.84 21.50
C MET A 1 16.31 -23.95 20.73
N LEU A 2 15.31 -24.65 21.21
CA LEU A 2 14.00 -24.81 20.55
C LEU A 2 13.24 -23.47 20.35
N GLY A 3 13.30 -22.52 21.28
CA GLY A 3 12.68 -21.20 21.16
C GLY A 3 13.21 -20.39 19.98
N ARG A 4 14.53 -20.32 19.83
CA ARG A 4 15.18 -19.58 18.71
C ARG A 4 14.86 -20.18 17.33
N ILE A 5 14.70 -21.49 17.23
CA ILE A 5 14.32 -22.16 15.98
C ILE A 5 12.86 -21.84 15.63
N ARG A 6 11.97 -21.79 16.64
CA ARG A 6 10.56 -21.43 16.45
C ARG A 6 10.42 -19.98 16.00
N GLU A 7 11.12 -19.07 16.65
CA GLU A 7 11.16 -17.65 16.28
C GLU A 7 11.69 -17.44 14.85
N TRP A 8 12.79 -18.09 14.48
CA TRP A 8 13.34 -18.03 13.14
C TRP A 8 12.37 -18.55 12.07
N ARG A 9 11.62 -19.63 12.36
CA ARG A 9 10.62 -20.18 11.42
C ARG A 9 9.44 -19.23 11.24
N ILE A 10 8.95 -18.62 12.32
CA ILE A 10 7.87 -17.61 12.29
C ILE A 10 8.34 -16.37 11.53
N ASP A 11 9.54 -15.90 11.82
CA ASP A 11 10.16 -14.75 11.18
C ASP A 11 10.28 -14.95 9.66
N ARG A 12 10.79 -16.10 9.23
CA ARG A 12 10.90 -16.46 7.82
C ARG A 12 9.53 -16.61 7.14
N MET A 13 8.53 -17.13 7.84
CA MET A 13 7.17 -17.23 7.30
C MET A 13 6.54 -15.85 7.13
N THR A 14 6.70 -14.97 8.11
CA THR A 14 6.22 -13.59 8.07
C THR A 14 6.85 -12.81 6.90
N ASP A 15 8.15 -12.96 6.69
CA ASP A 15 8.86 -12.35 5.57
C ASP A 15 8.30 -12.83 4.22
N ARG A 16 8.00 -14.13 4.11
CA ARG A 16 7.42 -14.74 2.90
C ARG A 16 5.99 -14.33 2.61
N VAL A 17 5.20 -14.00 3.62
CA VAL A 17 3.79 -13.64 3.43
C VAL A 17 3.60 -12.13 3.34
N ALA A 18 4.27 -11.36 4.20
CA ALA A 18 4.00 -9.93 4.32
C ALA A 18 4.98 -9.05 3.51
N ARG A 19 6.27 -9.08 3.86
CA ARG A 19 7.25 -8.14 3.28
C ARG A 19 7.73 -8.52 1.88
N ARG A 20 7.88 -9.81 1.61
CA ARG A 20 8.33 -10.37 0.31
C ARG A 20 7.43 -11.51 -0.09
N PRO A 21 6.16 -11.25 -0.39
CA PRO A 21 5.17 -12.29 -0.59
C PRO A 21 5.56 -13.23 -1.74
N HIS A 22 5.69 -14.51 -1.41
CA HIS A 22 5.99 -15.57 -2.37
C HIS A 22 5.53 -16.95 -1.89
N GLY A 23 5.30 -17.86 -2.83
CA GLY A 23 4.89 -19.24 -2.56
C GLY A 23 3.40 -19.39 -2.24
N ARG A 24 3.00 -20.62 -1.95
CA ARG A 24 1.58 -20.98 -1.79
C ARG A 24 0.87 -20.19 -0.69
N ALA A 25 1.53 -19.99 0.46
CA ALA A 25 0.93 -19.27 1.59
C ALA A 25 0.60 -17.82 1.22
N ALA A 26 1.55 -17.10 0.59
CA ALA A 26 1.30 -15.73 0.13
C ALA A 26 0.15 -15.67 -0.88
N ARG A 27 0.15 -16.60 -1.87
CA ARG A 27 -0.95 -16.65 -2.85
C ARG A 27 -2.31 -16.86 -2.19
N GLN A 28 -2.41 -17.76 -1.21
CA GLN A 28 -3.65 -18.01 -0.49
C GLN A 28 -4.11 -16.79 0.30
N THR A 29 -3.19 -16.11 1.01
CA THR A 29 -3.49 -14.90 1.76
C THR A 29 -3.97 -13.78 0.85
N TYR A 30 -3.24 -13.46 -0.21
CA TYR A 30 -3.55 -12.32 -1.08
C TYR A 30 -4.57 -12.62 -2.20
N ALA A 31 -5.02 -13.86 -2.33
CA ALA A 31 -6.17 -14.22 -3.16
C ALA A 31 -7.50 -14.16 -2.39
N ALA A 32 -7.46 -14.05 -1.06
CA ALA A 32 -8.67 -13.92 -0.26
C ALA A 32 -9.35 -12.58 -0.55
N GLU A 33 -10.67 -12.63 -0.75
CA GLU A 33 -11.45 -11.45 -1.18
C GLU A 33 -11.56 -10.38 -0.10
N ASP A 34 -11.37 -10.75 1.15
CA ASP A 34 -11.48 -9.90 2.33
C ASP A 34 -10.12 -9.43 2.88
N VAL A 35 -9.01 -9.83 2.23
CA VAL A 35 -7.69 -9.38 2.69
C VAL A 35 -7.60 -7.86 2.69
N HIS A 36 -7.34 -7.27 3.85
CA HIS A 36 -7.27 -5.83 4.08
C HIS A 36 -8.58 -5.06 3.76
N SER A 37 -9.74 -5.73 3.70
CA SER A 37 -11.03 -5.09 3.39
C SER A 37 -11.40 -3.98 4.37
N PHE A 38 -10.93 -4.05 5.61
CA PHE A 38 -11.11 -3.02 6.63
C PHE A 38 -10.54 -1.64 6.23
N ALA A 39 -9.59 -1.61 5.29
CA ALA A 39 -8.96 -0.39 4.81
C ALA A 39 -9.66 0.22 3.58
N TRP A 40 -10.54 -0.52 2.90
CA TRP A 40 -11.04 -0.11 1.59
C TRP A 40 -11.99 1.08 1.66
N GLU A 41 -13.00 1.01 2.52
CA GLU A 41 -13.98 2.12 2.62
C GLU A 41 -13.31 3.45 3.02
N PRO A 42 -12.45 3.53 4.06
CA PRO A 42 -11.77 4.78 4.36
C PRO A 42 -10.91 5.32 3.22
N VAL A 43 -10.26 4.43 2.46
CA VAL A 43 -9.43 4.84 1.30
C VAL A 43 -10.32 5.28 0.14
N LEU A 44 -11.41 4.57 -0.17
CA LEU A 44 -12.34 4.94 -1.24
C LEU A 44 -13.03 6.28 -0.96
N GLU A 45 -13.45 6.51 0.29
CA GLU A 45 -14.02 7.79 0.72
C GLU A 45 -13.01 8.93 0.55
N ALA A 46 -11.78 8.76 1.04
CA ALA A 46 -10.74 9.78 0.93
C ALA A 46 -10.35 10.07 -0.51
N LEU A 47 -10.34 9.05 -1.37
CA LEU A 47 -9.99 9.19 -2.78
C LEU A 47 -11.16 9.66 -3.64
N ALA A 48 -12.41 9.41 -3.28
CA ALA A 48 -13.60 9.77 -4.06
C ALA A 48 -13.45 9.44 -5.56
N LEU A 49 -13.12 8.17 -5.85
CA LEU A 49 -12.82 7.72 -7.22
C LEU A 49 -14.00 7.90 -8.17
N THR A 50 -13.70 8.34 -9.38
CA THR A 50 -14.66 8.51 -10.48
C THR A 50 -14.14 7.86 -11.77
N ALA A 51 -15.01 7.73 -12.77
CA ALA A 51 -14.64 7.22 -14.09
C ALA A 51 -13.58 8.11 -14.82
N GLY A 52 -13.40 9.35 -14.40
CA GLY A 52 -12.38 10.26 -14.94
C GLY A 52 -11.00 10.12 -14.28
N ASP A 53 -10.84 9.18 -13.34
CA ASP A 53 -9.59 9.00 -12.61
C ASP A 53 -8.71 7.91 -13.22
N THR A 54 -7.41 8.13 -13.10
CA THR A 54 -6.37 7.11 -13.32
C THR A 54 -5.68 6.84 -11.99
N LEU A 55 -5.97 5.67 -11.42
CA LEU A 55 -5.45 5.22 -10.12
C LEU A 55 -4.16 4.44 -10.28
N LEU A 56 -3.16 4.72 -9.44
CA LEU A 56 -2.01 3.86 -9.17
C LEU A 56 -2.09 3.32 -7.74
N ASP A 57 -2.13 2.00 -7.60
CA ASP A 57 -2.01 1.29 -6.31
C ASP A 57 -0.60 0.75 -6.14
N VAL A 58 0.17 1.31 -5.19
CA VAL A 58 1.58 0.96 -4.95
C VAL A 58 1.69 -0.02 -3.79
N GLY A 59 2.19 -1.21 -4.09
CA GLY A 59 2.13 -2.36 -3.21
C GLY A 59 0.78 -3.08 -3.33
N CYS A 60 0.27 -3.22 -4.55
CA CYS A 60 -1.09 -3.70 -4.83
C CYS A 60 -1.34 -5.18 -4.45
N GLY A 61 -0.32 -5.92 -4.02
CA GLY A 61 -0.43 -7.32 -3.63
C GLY A 61 -1.17 -8.16 -4.67
N GLY A 62 -2.16 -8.93 -4.24
CA GLY A 62 -2.98 -9.78 -5.11
C GLY A 62 -4.00 -9.05 -5.98
N GLY A 63 -4.10 -7.73 -5.91
CA GLY A 63 -4.95 -6.90 -6.78
C GLY A 63 -6.43 -6.86 -6.39
N VAL A 64 -6.79 -7.29 -5.18
CA VAL A 64 -8.20 -7.31 -4.75
C VAL A 64 -8.77 -5.90 -4.64
N PHE A 65 -8.01 -4.96 -4.07
CA PHE A 65 -8.41 -3.55 -4.05
C PHE A 65 -8.50 -2.95 -5.46
N LEU A 66 -7.56 -3.26 -6.36
CA LEU A 66 -7.66 -2.82 -7.76
C LEU A 66 -8.97 -3.26 -8.41
N ARG A 67 -9.38 -4.51 -8.19
CA ARG A 67 -10.67 -5.02 -8.70
C ARG A 67 -11.83 -4.20 -8.15
N ARG A 68 -11.81 -3.87 -6.86
CA ARG A 68 -12.82 -3.03 -6.21
C ARG A 68 -12.83 -1.61 -6.78
N ALA A 69 -11.66 -1.00 -6.97
CA ALA A 69 -11.53 0.33 -7.55
C ALA A 69 -12.09 0.41 -8.97
N LEU A 70 -11.89 -0.62 -9.78
CA LEU A 70 -12.44 -0.69 -11.15
C LEU A 70 -13.97 -0.63 -11.22
N GLU A 71 -14.67 -0.94 -10.14
CA GLU A 71 -16.15 -0.84 -10.07
C GLU A 71 -16.63 0.62 -10.10
N THR A 72 -15.77 1.59 -9.77
CA THR A 72 -16.06 3.03 -9.90
C THR A 72 -15.96 3.54 -11.33
N GLY A 73 -15.52 2.70 -12.26
CA GLY A 73 -15.26 3.05 -13.65
C GLY A 73 -13.89 3.70 -13.91
N CYS A 74 -13.05 3.89 -12.88
CA CYS A 74 -11.71 4.46 -13.05
C CYS A 74 -10.79 3.53 -13.86
N THR A 75 -9.75 4.09 -14.47
CA THR A 75 -8.62 3.30 -14.96
C THR A 75 -7.71 2.95 -13.80
N ALA A 76 -7.33 1.69 -13.64
CA ALA A 76 -6.50 1.24 -12.53
C ALA A 76 -5.19 0.61 -13.00
N VAL A 77 -4.11 1.00 -12.33
CA VAL A 77 -2.76 0.46 -12.50
C VAL A 77 -2.27 -0.02 -11.13
N GLY A 78 -1.68 -1.21 -11.08
CA GLY A 78 -1.04 -1.74 -9.89
C GLY A 78 0.47 -1.83 -10.05
N LEU A 79 1.20 -1.58 -8.98
CA LEU A 79 2.63 -1.84 -8.90
C LEU A 79 2.92 -2.70 -7.68
N ASP A 80 3.70 -3.75 -7.86
CA ASP A 80 4.22 -4.56 -6.75
C ASP A 80 5.65 -5.02 -7.05
N HIS A 81 6.45 -5.19 -6.01
CA HIS A 81 7.84 -5.65 -6.14
C HIS A 81 7.95 -7.18 -6.26
N SER A 82 6.89 -7.92 -5.95
CA SER A 82 6.83 -9.37 -6.06
C SER A 82 6.28 -9.81 -7.41
N ARG A 83 7.09 -10.56 -8.17
CA ARG A 83 6.64 -11.19 -9.43
C ARG A 83 5.40 -12.07 -9.25
N GLU A 84 5.27 -12.67 -8.07
CA GLU A 84 4.15 -13.55 -7.76
C GLU A 84 2.86 -12.76 -7.52
N MET A 85 2.96 -11.64 -6.81
CA MET A 85 1.83 -10.72 -6.61
C MET A 85 1.38 -10.10 -7.92
N VAL A 86 2.30 -9.67 -8.76
CA VAL A 86 1.99 -9.16 -10.11
C VAL A 86 1.20 -10.19 -10.93
N ARG A 87 1.60 -11.47 -10.91
CA ARG A 87 0.86 -12.53 -11.62
C ARG A 87 -0.54 -12.74 -11.02
N LEU A 88 -0.63 -12.73 -9.69
CA LEU A 88 -1.90 -12.90 -8.99
C LEU A 88 -2.83 -11.72 -9.29
N ALA A 89 -2.35 -10.48 -9.17
CA ALA A 89 -3.13 -9.27 -9.44
C ALA A 89 -3.69 -9.22 -10.86
N ARG A 90 -2.90 -9.61 -11.85
CA ARG A 90 -3.36 -9.73 -13.25
C ARG A 90 -4.52 -10.73 -13.40
N LYS A 91 -4.44 -11.85 -12.66
CA LYS A 91 -5.53 -12.85 -12.64
C LYS A 91 -6.75 -12.31 -11.91
N THR A 92 -6.58 -11.70 -10.73
CA THR A 92 -7.66 -11.16 -9.90
C THR A 92 -8.44 -10.06 -10.62
N THR A 93 -7.75 -9.23 -11.38
CA THR A 93 -8.37 -8.13 -12.16
C THR A 93 -8.85 -8.57 -13.54
N GLU A 94 -8.68 -9.85 -13.91
CA GLU A 94 -9.04 -10.40 -15.23
C GLU A 94 -8.43 -9.61 -16.40
N GLY A 95 -7.25 -9.05 -16.18
CA GLY A 95 -6.55 -8.20 -17.14
C GLY A 95 -7.13 -6.80 -17.33
N ARG A 96 -8.15 -6.41 -16.56
CA ARG A 96 -8.76 -5.06 -16.61
C ARG A 96 -7.86 -3.96 -16.03
N ALA A 97 -6.94 -4.31 -15.13
CA ALA A 97 -5.90 -3.41 -14.65
C ALA A 97 -4.54 -3.71 -15.28
N ARG A 98 -3.77 -2.67 -15.62
CA ARG A 98 -2.35 -2.81 -15.93
C ARG A 98 -1.58 -3.08 -14.65
N VAL A 99 -0.85 -4.19 -14.53
CA VAL A 99 -0.04 -4.49 -13.33
C VAL A 99 1.43 -4.62 -13.70
N VAL A 100 2.28 -3.86 -13.00
CA VAL A 100 3.70 -3.67 -13.29
C VAL A 100 4.56 -4.18 -12.13
N LEU A 101 5.67 -4.82 -12.45
CA LEU A 101 6.72 -5.15 -11.47
C LEU A 101 7.59 -3.93 -11.26
N GLY A 102 7.76 -3.47 -10.03
CA GLY A 102 8.58 -2.30 -9.75
C GLY A 102 8.75 -2.03 -8.26
N SER A 103 9.50 -0.99 -7.93
CA SER A 103 9.72 -0.50 -6.56
C SER A 103 9.08 0.87 -6.38
N ALA A 104 8.60 1.13 -5.15
CA ALA A 104 7.91 2.38 -4.82
C ALA A 104 8.83 3.61 -4.89
N ASP A 105 10.13 3.43 -4.65
CA ASP A 105 11.17 4.47 -4.66
C ASP A 105 11.66 4.82 -6.08
N ARG A 106 11.21 4.09 -7.10
CA ARG A 106 11.51 4.34 -8.51
C ARG A 106 10.36 3.82 -9.38
N LEU A 107 9.34 4.64 -9.54
CA LEU A 107 8.15 4.27 -10.31
C LEU A 107 8.43 4.31 -11.82
N PRO A 108 8.12 3.24 -12.58
CA PRO A 108 8.34 3.19 -14.03
C PRO A 108 7.23 3.91 -14.82
N PHE A 109 6.86 5.11 -14.38
CA PHE A 109 5.79 5.93 -14.95
C PHE A 109 6.25 7.36 -15.19
N GLY A 110 5.58 8.05 -16.11
CA GLY A 110 5.85 9.45 -16.43
C GLY A 110 5.35 10.42 -15.37
N ASP A 111 5.84 11.67 -15.43
CA ASP A 111 5.38 12.75 -14.56
C ASP A 111 3.91 13.07 -14.87
N GLY A 112 3.08 13.22 -13.83
CA GLY A 112 1.67 13.57 -13.99
C GLY A 112 0.80 12.52 -14.69
N GLU A 113 1.23 11.25 -14.73
CA GLU A 113 0.49 10.17 -15.39
C GLU A 113 -0.81 9.80 -14.66
N PHE A 114 -0.90 10.07 -13.34
CA PHE A 114 -2.02 9.65 -12.49
C PHE A 114 -2.75 10.82 -11.85
N THR A 115 -4.06 10.68 -11.67
CA THR A 115 -4.87 11.57 -10.82
C THR A 115 -4.91 11.09 -9.38
N VAL A 116 -4.66 9.81 -9.15
CA VAL A 116 -4.75 9.19 -7.82
C VAL A 116 -3.61 8.21 -7.61
N VAL A 117 -2.99 8.29 -6.44
CA VAL A 117 -2.06 7.26 -5.94
C VAL A 117 -2.56 6.75 -4.60
N CYS A 118 -2.52 5.45 -4.39
CA CYS A 118 -2.74 4.88 -3.07
C CYS A 118 -1.68 3.83 -2.70
N SER A 119 -1.59 3.55 -1.40
CA SER A 119 -0.84 2.41 -0.87
C SER A 119 -1.58 1.89 0.36
N ILE A 120 -1.98 0.63 0.35
CA ILE A 120 -2.82 0.04 1.38
C ILE A 120 -2.07 -1.07 2.10
N VAL A 121 -1.80 -0.87 3.39
CA VAL A 121 -1.12 -1.84 4.27
C VAL A 121 0.24 -2.30 3.70
N ALA A 122 0.94 -1.42 2.97
CA ALA A 122 2.24 -1.71 2.36
C ALA A 122 3.32 -0.67 2.72
N PHE A 123 2.93 0.58 2.99
CA PHE A 123 3.84 1.71 3.17
C PHE A 123 4.86 1.49 4.29
N PHE A 124 4.47 0.87 5.40
CA PHE A 124 5.37 0.57 6.51
C PHE A 124 6.48 -0.45 6.17
N PHE A 125 6.44 -1.07 4.99
CA PHE A 125 7.50 -1.92 4.47
C PHE A 125 8.43 -1.23 3.48
N PHE A 126 8.16 0.02 3.11
CA PHE A 126 9.01 0.71 2.15
C PHE A 126 10.38 1.03 2.77
N PRO A 127 11.49 0.67 2.12
CA PRO A 127 12.82 0.92 2.65
C PRO A 127 13.16 2.41 2.75
N ASP A 128 12.64 3.22 1.81
CA ASP A 128 12.77 4.67 1.78
C ASP A 128 11.40 5.31 1.51
N PRO A 129 10.65 5.65 2.57
CA PRO A 129 9.32 6.24 2.44
C PRO A 129 9.36 7.65 1.84
N VAL A 130 10.46 8.39 2.06
CA VAL A 130 10.63 9.73 1.50
C VAL A 130 10.84 9.67 -0.01
N ALA A 131 11.69 8.76 -0.49
CA ALA A 131 11.87 8.54 -1.92
C ALA A 131 10.56 8.07 -2.58
N ALA A 132 9.82 7.17 -1.94
CA ALA A 132 8.52 6.72 -2.43
C ALA A 132 7.52 7.86 -2.54
N LEU A 133 7.40 8.72 -1.54
CA LEU A 133 6.49 9.87 -1.59
C LEU A 133 6.89 10.92 -2.62
N ARG A 134 8.19 11.14 -2.86
CA ARG A 134 8.64 11.98 -3.97
C ARG A 134 8.22 11.42 -5.32
N GLU A 135 8.31 10.11 -5.49
CA GLU A 135 7.83 9.44 -6.70
C GLU A 135 6.30 9.52 -6.83
N PHE A 136 5.54 9.34 -5.73
CA PHE A 136 4.09 9.51 -5.73
C PHE A 136 3.72 10.92 -6.19
N ARG A 137 4.39 11.94 -5.63
CA ARG A 137 4.17 13.32 -6.04
C ARG A 137 4.54 13.56 -7.51
N ARG A 138 5.66 13.02 -7.99
CA ARG A 138 6.12 13.17 -9.37
C ARG A 138 5.11 12.63 -10.39
N VAL A 139 4.58 11.44 -10.12
CA VAL A 139 3.64 10.79 -11.04
C VAL A 139 2.22 11.33 -10.94
N LEU A 140 1.88 12.10 -9.89
CA LEU A 140 0.58 12.75 -9.73
C LEU A 140 0.48 14.02 -10.56
N GLN A 141 -0.71 14.23 -11.14
CA GLN A 141 -1.07 15.49 -11.79
C GLN A 141 -1.07 16.64 -10.77
N PRO A 142 -0.38 17.77 -11.04
CA PRO A 142 -0.23 18.85 -10.07
C PRO A 142 -1.55 19.47 -9.59
N GLU A 143 -2.54 19.56 -10.48
CA GLU A 143 -3.80 20.27 -10.20
C GLU A 143 -4.92 19.36 -9.65
N ARG A 144 -4.89 18.08 -10.01
CA ARG A 144 -5.96 17.13 -9.69
C ARG A 144 -5.49 15.96 -8.84
N GLY A 145 -4.19 15.88 -8.61
CA GLY A 145 -3.56 14.77 -7.91
C GLY A 145 -4.02 14.66 -6.46
N ARG A 146 -4.18 13.43 -5.99
CA ARG A 146 -4.40 13.12 -4.59
C ARG A 146 -3.81 11.77 -4.21
N VAL A 147 -3.33 11.65 -2.98
CA VAL A 147 -2.78 10.41 -2.46
C VAL A 147 -3.49 10.00 -1.18
N ALA A 148 -3.68 8.70 -1.00
CA ALA A 148 -4.12 8.10 0.25
C ALA A 148 -3.24 6.90 0.61
N ILE A 149 -2.67 6.93 1.81
CA ILE A 149 -1.83 5.86 2.33
C ILE A 149 -2.46 5.33 3.61
N TYR A 150 -2.97 4.11 3.56
CA TYR A 150 -3.48 3.43 4.73
C TYR A 150 -2.37 2.60 5.38
N THR A 151 -2.08 2.85 6.64
CA THR A 151 -1.03 2.17 7.39
C THR A 151 -1.48 1.81 8.81
N THR A 152 -0.67 1.03 9.50
CA THR A 152 -0.94 0.55 10.84
C THR A 152 -0.19 1.41 11.85
N ALA A 153 -0.88 1.86 12.87
CA ALA A 153 -0.34 2.73 13.90
C ALA A 153 0.60 1.99 14.87
N PRO A 154 1.55 2.70 15.51
CA PRO A 154 2.57 2.11 16.40
C PRO A 154 2.01 1.32 17.57
N GLU A 155 0.87 1.70 18.13
CA GLU A 155 0.22 1.02 19.24
C GLU A 155 -0.21 -0.42 18.91
N MET A 156 -0.25 -0.77 17.63
CA MET A 156 -0.60 -2.13 17.18
C MET A 156 0.56 -3.11 17.25
N LYS A 157 1.80 -2.65 17.46
CA LYS A 157 2.97 -3.52 17.57
C LYS A 157 2.78 -4.57 18.66
N GLY A 158 2.98 -5.85 18.31
CA GLY A 158 2.82 -6.98 19.21
C GLY A 158 1.38 -7.49 19.36
N THR A 159 0.40 -6.83 18.74
CA THR A 159 -0.98 -7.33 18.68
C THR A 159 -1.18 -8.31 17.52
N PRO A 160 -2.33 -8.99 17.42
CA PRO A 160 -2.64 -9.84 16.27
C PRO A 160 -2.62 -9.11 14.91
N ALA A 161 -2.82 -7.79 14.87
CA ALA A 161 -2.77 -6.98 13.65
C ALA A 161 -1.34 -6.69 13.19
N ALA A 162 -0.39 -6.59 14.13
CA ALA A 162 1.03 -6.41 13.85
C ALA A 162 1.90 -7.29 14.78
N PRO A 163 1.81 -8.62 14.66
CA PRO A 163 2.49 -9.54 15.56
C PRO A 163 4.01 -9.47 15.38
N TYR A 164 4.75 -9.80 16.44
CA TYR A 164 6.17 -10.06 16.29
C TYR A 164 6.35 -11.40 15.55
N PRO A 165 7.27 -11.50 14.58
CA PRO A 165 8.32 -10.55 14.18
C PRO A 165 7.91 -9.52 13.11
N LEU A 166 6.67 -9.48 12.62
CA LEU A 166 6.22 -8.50 11.62
C LEU A 166 6.51 -7.07 12.10
N ALA A 167 6.16 -6.78 13.35
CA ALA A 167 6.34 -5.46 13.96
C ALA A 167 7.81 -5.01 14.07
N THR A 168 8.78 -5.92 13.99
CA THR A 168 10.21 -5.57 13.98
C THR A 168 10.76 -5.30 12.58
N ARG A 169 9.96 -5.52 11.54
CA ARG A 169 10.36 -5.41 10.14
C ARG A 169 9.67 -4.28 9.38
N GLY A 170 8.64 -3.70 9.97
CA GLY A 170 7.93 -2.54 9.44
C GLY A 170 8.31 -1.26 10.18
N HIS A 171 8.19 -0.14 9.49
CA HIS A 171 8.31 1.20 10.06
C HIS A 171 6.90 1.69 10.44
N PHE A 172 6.60 1.67 11.74
CA PHE A 172 5.33 2.15 12.27
C PHE A 172 5.54 3.59 12.75
N TYR A 173 4.94 4.52 12.07
CA TYR A 173 5.13 5.96 12.26
C TYR A 173 4.16 6.51 13.29
N GLU A 174 4.62 7.42 14.15
CA GLU A 174 3.72 8.26 14.94
C GLU A 174 2.94 9.21 14.02
N ASP A 175 1.78 9.73 14.46
CA ASP A 175 0.95 10.60 13.63
C ASP A 175 1.69 11.86 13.19
N ASP A 176 2.46 12.47 14.10
CA ASP A 176 3.24 13.67 13.81
C ASP A 176 4.31 13.40 12.76
N GLU A 177 5.04 12.27 12.89
CA GLU A 177 6.05 11.84 11.93
C GLU A 177 5.42 11.59 10.55
N LEU A 178 4.29 10.87 10.52
CA LEU A 178 3.58 10.57 9.28
C LEU A 178 3.03 11.85 8.62
N ALA A 179 2.57 12.83 9.40
CA ALA A 179 2.05 14.11 8.93
C ALA A 179 3.14 15.03 8.34
N GLU A 180 4.40 14.85 8.72
CA GLU A 180 5.51 15.64 8.18
C GLU A 180 5.94 15.20 6.77
N PHE A 181 5.73 13.95 6.39
CA PHE A 181 6.16 13.43 5.10
C PHE A 181 5.64 14.20 3.90
N PRO A 182 4.37 14.59 3.78
CA PRO A 182 3.88 15.36 2.65
C PRO A 182 4.69 16.65 2.45
N ARG A 183 4.88 17.44 3.51
CA ARG A 183 5.65 18.67 3.46
C ARG A 183 7.09 18.44 3.05
N ALA A 184 7.75 17.43 3.63
CA ALA A 184 9.14 17.08 3.36
C ALA A 184 9.36 16.58 1.91
N THR A 185 8.30 16.15 1.24
CA THR A 185 8.34 15.59 -0.12
C THR A 185 7.68 16.50 -1.18
N GLY A 186 7.28 17.71 -0.78
CA GLY A 186 6.83 18.78 -1.69
C GLY A 186 5.33 18.75 -2.02
N PHE A 187 4.51 18.02 -1.25
CA PHE A 187 3.06 18.18 -1.30
C PHE A 187 2.65 19.53 -0.68
N ARG A 188 1.59 20.13 -1.20
CA ARG A 188 1.07 21.42 -0.70
C ARG A 188 0.35 21.27 0.63
N GLU A 189 -0.38 20.19 0.77
CA GLU A 189 -1.14 19.87 1.97
C GLU A 189 -1.12 18.36 2.24
N GLY A 190 -1.23 18.01 3.52
CA GLY A 190 -1.35 16.63 3.95
C GLY A 190 -1.71 16.55 5.42
N HIS A 191 -2.50 15.55 5.78
CA HIS A 191 -2.92 15.29 7.13
C HIS A 191 -3.17 13.80 7.36
N VAL A 192 -3.14 13.40 8.62
CA VAL A 192 -3.40 12.03 9.07
C VAL A 192 -4.79 11.94 9.69
N LEU A 193 -5.57 10.98 9.23
CA LEU A 193 -6.87 10.62 9.77
C LEU A 193 -6.74 9.30 10.54
N ARG A 194 -7.62 9.09 11.51
CA ARG A 194 -7.75 7.86 12.28
C ARG A 194 -9.10 7.20 11.98
N PRO A 195 -9.21 6.41 10.89
CA PRO A 195 -10.50 5.82 10.48
C PRO A 195 -11.00 4.71 11.41
N GLY A 196 -10.17 4.26 12.33
CA GLY A 196 -10.51 3.24 13.31
C GLY A 196 -9.36 2.94 14.26
N PRO A 197 -9.57 2.10 15.28
CA PRO A 197 -8.52 1.73 16.23
C PRO A 197 -7.30 1.14 15.52
N GLY A 198 -6.12 1.67 15.81
CA GLY A 198 -4.85 1.21 15.25
C GLY A 198 -4.66 1.49 13.75
N ALA A 199 -5.53 2.28 13.15
CA ALA A 199 -5.45 2.66 11.74
C ALA A 199 -4.96 4.10 11.59
N GLN A 200 -4.15 4.34 10.56
CA GLN A 200 -3.76 5.68 10.10
C GLN A 200 -4.03 5.79 8.61
N LEU A 201 -4.56 6.92 8.19
CA LEU A 201 -4.79 7.24 6.78
C LEU A 201 -4.16 8.61 6.49
N LEU A 202 -2.99 8.60 5.87
CA LEU A 202 -2.37 9.82 5.36
C LEU A 202 -3.03 10.17 4.03
N VAL A 203 -3.57 11.38 3.95
CA VAL A 203 -4.07 11.98 2.71
C VAL A 203 -3.27 13.24 2.38
N ALA A 204 -2.94 13.45 1.10
CA ALA A 204 -2.20 14.63 0.68
C ALA A 204 -2.51 15.01 -0.78
N ARG A 205 -2.17 16.25 -1.14
CA ARG A 205 -2.30 16.81 -2.51
C ARG A 205 -1.00 17.45 -2.96
N PRO A 206 -0.61 17.27 -4.25
CA PRO A 206 0.60 17.87 -4.83
C PRO A 206 0.71 19.36 -4.70
#